data_c24dbb9d2c3d2224386799468eee4b82
#
_entry.id   c24dbb9d2c3d2224386799468eee4b82
#
_cell.length_a   1.000
_cell.length_b   1.000
_cell.length_c   1.000
_cell.angle_alpha   90.00
_cell.angle_beta   90.00
_cell.angle_gamma   90.00
#
_symmetry.space_group_name_H-M   'P 1'
#
loop_
_entity.id
_entity.type
_entity.pdbx_description
1 polymer ?
#
loop_
_entity_poly.entity_id
_entity_poly.type
_entity_poly.pdbx_seq_one_letter_code
_entity_poly.pdbx_strand_id
1 'polypeptide(L)'
;PDMTVPDNLTIVERSAFKFRHTIGQWVYNHGAFLNEAERREELDKYARNKINSYRLYSWNSYARKMTFIKLGVPGIEIKPEDIARRDIIRDTIEYAQALGIDIMVTLPPDEMTQDFHKLYPNARYFGSEWVKDDNAAPQTKPCLYPEDPMFKTFFQTFVKVWIEEYGPVHNFVASPPCESHISTTIDDYINISVNYSKYTYE
;
A
#
# COMPACT_ATOMS: atom_id res chain seq x y z
N PRO A 1 -12.03 -37.50 -14.67
CA PRO A 1 -13.44 -37.72 -14.88
C PRO A 1 -14.03 -36.41 -15.42
N ASP A 2 -14.64 -36.51 -16.62
CA ASP A 2 -15.36 -35.39 -17.20
C ASP A 2 -16.55 -35.07 -16.34
N MET A 3 -16.58 -33.89 -15.73
CA MET A 3 -17.76 -33.40 -15.03
C MET A 3 -18.72 -32.84 -16.09
N THR A 4 -19.79 -33.57 -16.37
CA THR A 4 -20.90 -33.04 -17.14
C THR A 4 -21.83 -32.27 -16.22
N VAL A 5 -21.96 -30.98 -16.47
CA VAL A 5 -22.95 -30.14 -15.80
C VAL A 5 -24.25 -30.22 -16.59
N PRO A 6 -25.40 -30.49 -15.97
CA PRO A 6 -26.70 -30.50 -16.66
C PRO A 6 -27.00 -29.15 -17.31
N ASP A 7 -27.48 -29.13 -18.55
CA ASP A 7 -27.77 -27.91 -19.33
C ASP A 7 -28.82 -27.00 -18.68
N ASN A 8 -29.62 -27.52 -17.75
CA ASN A 8 -30.68 -26.80 -17.05
C ASN A 8 -30.29 -26.43 -15.60
N LEU A 9 -29.03 -26.61 -15.21
CA LEU A 9 -28.60 -26.29 -13.85
C LEU A 9 -28.45 -24.77 -13.72
N THR A 10 -29.30 -24.16 -12.91
CA THR A 10 -29.18 -22.76 -12.51
C THR A 10 -28.82 -22.70 -11.04
N ILE A 11 -27.60 -22.22 -10.74
CA ILE A 11 -27.15 -21.98 -9.37
C ILE A 11 -26.99 -20.47 -9.21
N VAL A 12 -27.73 -19.88 -8.28
CA VAL A 12 -27.62 -18.49 -7.89
C VAL A 12 -27.10 -18.42 -6.46
N GLU A 13 -25.84 -18.08 -6.32
CA GLU A 13 -25.23 -17.84 -5.01
C GLU A 13 -24.88 -16.37 -4.86
N ARG A 14 -25.27 -15.80 -3.72
CA ARG A 14 -24.86 -14.44 -3.32
C ARG A 14 -24.08 -14.51 -2.02
N SER A 15 -22.90 -13.94 -2.01
CA SER A 15 -22.14 -13.77 -0.78
C SER A 15 -22.82 -12.75 0.12
N ALA A 16 -22.84 -13.00 1.43
CA ALA A 16 -23.28 -12.03 2.44
C ALA A 16 -22.32 -10.82 2.53
N PHE A 17 -21.07 -10.99 2.06
CA PHE A 17 -20.05 -9.95 2.10
C PHE A 17 -19.81 -9.36 0.71
N LYS A 18 -19.86 -8.03 0.60
CA LYS A 18 -19.54 -7.30 -0.61
C LYS A 18 -18.06 -7.46 -0.97
N PHE A 19 -17.18 -7.32 0.01
CA PHE A 19 -15.75 -7.52 -0.14
C PHE A 19 -15.32 -8.83 0.53
N ARG A 20 -14.61 -9.64 -0.21
CA ARG A 20 -14.02 -10.91 0.24
C ARG A 20 -12.54 -10.80 0.00
N HIS A 21 -11.86 -10.37 1.05
CA HIS A 21 -10.45 -10.03 1.04
C HIS A 21 -9.62 -11.13 1.70
N THR A 22 -8.42 -11.32 1.20
CA THR A 22 -7.40 -12.15 1.85
C THR A 22 -6.22 -11.28 2.29
N ILE A 23 -5.61 -11.65 3.41
CA ILE A 23 -4.40 -10.99 3.91
C ILE A 23 -3.15 -11.43 3.11
N GLY A 24 -3.33 -12.02 1.94
CA GLY A 24 -2.34 -12.75 1.16
C GLY A 24 -1.04 -12.03 0.81
N GLN A 25 -0.96 -10.71 0.92
CA GLN A 25 0.23 -9.96 0.51
C GLN A 25 0.86 -9.12 1.63
N TRP A 26 0.95 -9.68 2.79
CA TRP A 26 1.74 -9.06 3.83
C TRP A 26 3.25 -9.19 3.51
N VAL A 27 4.06 -8.19 3.92
CA VAL A 27 5.52 -8.12 3.70
C VAL A 27 6.25 -9.39 4.17
N TYR A 28 5.71 -10.07 5.16
CA TYR A 28 6.28 -11.29 5.76
C TYR A 28 5.78 -12.58 5.15
N ASN A 29 4.85 -12.54 4.23
CA ASN A 29 4.38 -13.78 3.65
C ASN A 29 4.86 -13.97 2.21
N HIS A 30 4.69 -15.19 1.76
CA HIS A 30 5.21 -15.71 0.51
C HIS A 30 4.85 -14.86 -0.73
N GLY A 31 3.70 -14.21 -0.73
CA GLY A 31 3.21 -13.41 -1.86
C GLY A 31 4.11 -12.23 -2.25
N ALA A 32 4.89 -11.69 -1.32
CA ALA A 32 5.81 -10.59 -1.63
C ALA A 32 7.00 -11.01 -2.52
N PHE A 33 7.29 -12.32 -2.57
CA PHE A 33 8.44 -12.90 -3.28
C PHE A 33 8.04 -13.70 -4.52
N LEU A 34 6.74 -13.81 -4.82
CA LEU A 34 6.25 -14.53 -5.98
C LEU A 34 6.73 -13.88 -7.29
N ASN A 35 7.15 -14.69 -8.24
CA ASN A 35 7.34 -14.27 -9.62
C ASN A 35 5.97 -14.05 -10.31
N GLU A 36 5.97 -13.58 -11.56
CA GLU A 36 4.75 -13.28 -12.31
C GLU A 36 3.82 -14.51 -12.43
N ALA A 37 4.36 -15.67 -12.79
CA ALA A 37 3.57 -16.90 -12.97
C ALA A 37 2.91 -17.35 -11.66
N GLU A 38 3.65 -17.29 -10.55
CA GLU A 38 3.15 -17.66 -9.23
C GLU A 38 2.06 -16.68 -8.75
N ARG A 39 2.18 -15.39 -9.06
CA ARG A 39 1.14 -14.40 -8.74
C ARG A 39 -0.14 -14.63 -9.53
N ARG A 40 -0.02 -14.95 -10.81
CA ARG A 40 -1.18 -15.30 -11.64
C ARG A 40 -1.86 -16.57 -11.13
N GLU A 41 -1.11 -17.60 -10.75
CA GLU A 41 -1.66 -18.80 -10.12
C GLU A 41 -2.35 -18.50 -8.78
N GLU A 42 -1.80 -17.60 -7.98
CA GLU A 42 -2.43 -17.14 -6.74
C GLU A 42 -3.77 -16.42 -7.01
N LEU A 43 -3.78 -15.50 -7.97
CA LEU A 43 -4.99 -14.79 -8.38
C LEU A 43 -6.06 -15.73 -8.94
N ASP A 44 -5.67 -16.75 -9.70
CA ASP A 44 -6.57 -17.80 -10.16
C ASP A 44 -7.18 -18.59 -9.00
N LYS A 45 -6.39 -18.91 -7.98
CA LYS A 45 -6.88 -19.53 -6.74
C LYS A 45 -7.89 -18.64 -6.03
N TYR A 46 -7.62 -17.34 -5.97
CA TYR A 46 -8.54 -16.37 -5.37
C TYR A 46 -9.86 -16.30 -6.13
N ALA A 47 -9.81 -16.17 -7.45
CA ALA A 47 -11.02 -16.15 -8.28
C ALA A 47 -11.87 -17.42 -8.10
N ARG A 48 -11.23 -18.60 -8.14
CA ARG A 48 -11.92 -19.89 -7.91
C ARG A 48 -12.56 -19.98 -6.52
N ASN A 49 -11.98 -19.33 -5.51
CA ASN A 49 -12.53 -19.28 -4.15
C ASN A 49 -13.43 -18.06 -3.92
N LYS A 50 -13.87 -17.38 -4.99
CA LYS A 50 -14.78 -16.22 -4.92
C LYS A 50 -14.21 -15.06 -4.10
N ILE A 51 -12.89 -14.98 -3.94
CA ILE A 51 -12.22 -13.80 -3.40
C ILE A 51 -12.28 -12.72 -4.50
N ASN A 52 -12.72 -11.53 -4.15
CA ASN A 52 -12.92 -10.44 -5.10
C ASN A 52 -12.16 -9.15 -4.75
N SER A 53 -11.22 -9.23 -3.84
CA SER A 53 -10.40 -8.10 -3.45
C SER A 53 -8.96 -8.53 -3.18
N TYR A 54 -8.01 -7.85 -3.77
CA TYR A 54 -6.58 -8.14 -3.68
C TYR A 54 -5.81 -6.90 -3.22
N ARG A 55 -5.05 -7.04 -2.14
CA ARG A 55 -4.34 -5.92 -1.53
C ARG A 55 -2.90 -5.84 -2.01
N LEU A 56 -2.53 -4.69 -2.55
CA LEU A 56 -1.15 -4.34 -2.92
C LEU A 56 -0.53 -3.42 -1.88
N TYR A 57 0.71 -3.73 -1.50
CA TYR A 57 1.51 -2.90 -0.62
C TYR A 57 2.38 -1.94 -1.42
N SER A 58 2.44 -0.68 -0.97
CA SER A 58 3.15 0.39 -1.67
C SER A 58 4.43 0.88 -0.97
N TRP A 59 4.85 0.25 0.12
CA TRP A 59 5.90 0.79 1.00
C TRP A 59 7.20 1.17 0.29
N ASN A 60 7.75 0.31 -0.53
CA ASN A 60 8.96 0.57 -1.31
C ASN A 60 8.65 0.58 -2.81
N SER A 61 7.50 1.15 -3.18
CA SER A 61 7.05 1.12 -4.55
C SER A 61 7.73 2.18 -5.41
N TYR A 62 7.77 1.91 -6.71
CA TYR A 62 8.11 2.90 -7.72
C TYR A 62 7.29 4.19 -7.53
N ALA A 63 5.99 4.09 -7.28
CA ALA A 63 5.11 5.24 -7.07
C ALA A 63 5.55 6.10 -5.88
N ARG A 64 6.01 5.51 -4.77
CA ARG A 64 6.52 6.28 -3.62
C ARG A 64 7.79 7.05 -3.98
N LYS A 65 8.72 6.43 -4.69
CA LYS A 65 9.93 7.11 -5.18
C LYS A 65 9.59 8.25 -6.13
N MET A 66 8.68 8.02 -7.08
CA MET A 66 8.20 9.05 -7.99
C MET A 66 7.48 10.20 -7.26
N THR A 67 6.77 9.90 -6.17
CA THR A 67 6.17 10.92 -5.30
C THR A 67 7.24 11.83 -4.72
N PHE A 68 8.31 11.29 -4.16
CA PHE A 68 9.42 12.09 -3.66
C PHE A 68 10.08 12.92 -4.76
N ILE A 69 10.29 12.36 -5.95
CA ILE A 69 10.85 13.09 -7.10
C ILE A 69 9.93 14.25 -7.50
N LYS A 70 8.61 14.03 -7.59
CA LYS A 70 7.64 15.10 -7.92
C LYS A 70 7.57 16.19 -6.85
N LEU A 71 7.86 15.85 -5.61
CA LEU A 71 7.97 16.80 -4.51
C LEU A 71 9.37 17.45 -4.41
N GLY A 72 10.26 17.17 -5.34
CA GLY A 72 11.58 17.79 -5.42
C GLY A 72 12.62 17.27 -4.43
N VAL A 73 12.37 16.10 -3.82
CA VAL A 73 13.32 15.51 -2.85
C VAL A 73 14.59 15.05 -3.57
N PRO A 74 15.77 15.56 -3.19
CA PRO A 74 17.03 15.21 -3.83
C PRO A 74 17.44 13.76 -3.50
N GLY A 75 18.32 13.19 -4.35
CA GLY A 75 18.96 11.89 -4.09
C GLY A 75 18.07 10.67 -4.28
N ILE A 76 16.84 10.84 -4.78
CA ILE A 76 15.96 9.71 -5.09
C ILE A 76 16.23 9.23 -6.51
N GLU A 77 16.69 8.00 -6.63
CA GLU A 77 17.01 7.38 -7.93
C GLU A 77 16.01 6.25 -8.25
N ILE A 78 15.56 6.24 -9.49
CA ILE A 78 14.82 5.10 -10.06
C ILE A 78 15.82 4.14 -10.69
N LYS A 79 15.86 2.94 -10.15
CA LYS A 79 16.76 1.88 -10.59
C LYS A 79 16.05 0.91 -11.52
N PRO A 80 16.79 0.12 -12.33
CA PRO A 80 16.18 -0.89 -13.20
C PRO A 80 15.25 -1.87 -12.47
N GLU A 81 15.60 -2.26 -11.25
CA GLU A 81 14.74 -3.13 -10.42
C GLU A 81 13.42 -2.46 -9.99
N ASP A 82 13.39 -1.14 -9.83
CA ASP A 82 12.15 -0.41 -9.54
C ASP A 82 11.21 -0.45 -10.75
N ILE A 83 11.77 -0.28 -11.95
CA ILE A 83 11.03 -0.36 -13.21
C ILE A 83 10.48 -1.77 -13.41
N ALA A 84 11.33 -2.80 -13.24
CA ALA A 84 10.89 -4.18 -13.36
C ALA A 84 9.74 -4.51 -12.37
N ARG A 85 9.84 -4.04 -11.14
CA ARG A 85 8.79 -4.22 -10.13
C ARG A 85 7.51 -3.45 -10.49
N ARG A 86 7.62 -2.24 -11.04
CA ARG A 86 6.47 -1.49 -11.55
C ARG A 86 5.72 -2.29 -12.62
N ASP A 87 6.43 -2.89 -13.55
CA ASP A 87 5.84 -3.64 -14.67
C ASP A 87 5.16 -4.93 -14.17
N ILE A 88 5.74 -5.61 -13.19
CA ILE A 88 5.11 -6.75 -12.52
C ILE A 88 3.81 -6.32 -11.80
N ILE A 89 3.78 -5.15 -11.16
CA ILE A 89 2.59 -4.64 -10.49
C ILE A 89 1.50 -4.33 -11.52
N ARG A 90 1.84 -3.71 -12.65
CA ARG A 90 0.89 -3.46 -13.76
C ARG A 90 0.25 -4.75 -14.25
N ASP A 91 1.05 -5.74 -14.59
CA ASP A 91 0.55 -7.05 -15.02
C ASP A 91 -0.36 -7.69 -13.96
N THR A 92 0.03 -7.60 -12.69
CA THR A 92 -0.78 -8.13 -11.57
C THR A 92 -2.14 -7.43 -11.50
N ILE A 93 -2.18 -6.10 -11.66
CA ILE A 93 -3.43 -5.32 -11.65
C ILE A 93 -4.31 -5.71 -12.83
N GLU A 94 -3.75 -5.70 -14.04
CA GLU A 94 -4.49 -6.05 -15.27
C GLU A 94 -5.08 -7.47 -15.18
N TYR A 95 -4.29 -8.42 -14.71
CA TYR A 95 -4.73 -9.80 -14.58
C TYR A 95 -5.82 -9.97 -13.51
N ALA A 96 -5.65 -9.33 -12.34
CA ALA A 96 -6.66 -9.35 -11.28
C ALA A 96 -7.98 -8.74 -11.76
N GLN A 97 -7.95 -7.61 -12.45
CA GLN A 97 -9.14 -6.95 -13.00
C GLN A 97 -9.83 -7.82 -14.06
N ALA A 98 -9.08 -8.52 -14.92
CA ALA A 98 -9.63 -9.47 -15.87
C ALA A 98 -10.35 -10.64 -15.20
N LEU A 99 -9.97 -11.03 -13.99
CA LEU A 99 -10.63 -12.03 -13.16
C LEU A 99 -11.80 -11.46 -12.32
N GLY A 100 -12.10 -10.16 -12.43
CA GLY A 100 -13.12 -9.50 -11.61
C GLY A 100 -12.71 -9.29 -10.15
N ILE A 101 -11.41 -9.22 -9.89
CA ILE A 101 -10.84 -8.96 -8.56
C ILE A 101 -10.49 -7.47 -8.45
N ASP A 102 -11.11 -6.78 -7.51
CA ASP A 102 -10.82 -5.38 -7.21
C ASP A 102 -9.44 -5.23 -6.54
N ILE A 103 -8.71 -4.19 -6.93
CA ILE A 103 -7.43 -3.86 -6.31
C ILE A 103 -7.64 -2.89 -5.15
N MET A 104 -7.01 -3.20 -4.03
CA MET A 104 -6.88 -2.33 -2.87
C MET A 104 -5.41 -1.93 -2.72
N VAL A 105 -5.12 -0.65 -2.71
CA VAL A 105 -3.75 -0.14 -2.57
C VAL A 105 -3.53 0.35 -1.15
N THR A 106 -2.54 -0.21 -0.48
CA THR A 106 -2.12 0.35 0.82
C THR A 106 -1.35 1.63 0.57
N LEU A 107 -1.80 2.71 1.17
CA LEU A 107 -1.07 3.98 1.16
C LEU A 107 0.33 3.79 1.76
N PRO A 108 1.34 4.53 1.27
CA PRO A 108 2.67 4.45 1.84
C PRO A 108 2.67 4.93 3.29
N PRO A 109 3.63 4.49 4.10
CA PRO A 109 3.78 5.02 5.43
C PRO A 109 4.12 6.51 5.37
N ASP A 110 3.73 7.24 6.39
CA ASP A 110 4.03 8.65 6.61
C ASP A 110 5.49 8.92 7.02
N GLU A 111 6.32 7.88 7.11
CA GLU A 111 7.76 8.00 7.31
C GLU A 111 8.43 8.70 6.12
N MET A 112 9.11 9.80 6.39
CA MET A 112 9.80 10.59 5.39
C MET A 112 11.30 10.29 5.40
N THR A 113 11.96 10.60 4.27
CA THR A 113 13.42 10.56 4.22
C THR A 113 14.01 11.77 4.96
N GLN A 114 15.27 11.67 5.39
CA GLN A 114 15.97 12.81 6.00
C GLN A 114 16.08 13.99 5.02
N ASP A 115 16.22 13.72 3.72
CA ASP A 115 16.32 14.77 2.71
C ASP A 115 14.96 15.43 2.45
N PHE A 116 13.84 14.70 2.59
CA PHE A 116 12.51 15.29 2.62
C PHE A 116 12.37 16.26 3.83
N HIS A 117 12.78 15.81 5.01
CA HIS A 117 12.75 16.66 6.22
C HIS A 117 13.61 17.93 6.06
N LYS A 118 14.79 17.81 5.45
CA LYS A 118 15.64 18.99 5.17
C LYS A 118 14.99 19.94 4.15
N LEU A 119 14.28 19.42 3.16
CA LEU A 119 13.61 20.20 2.13
C LEU A 119 12.37 20.92 2.67
N TYR A 120 11.65 20.30 3.60
CA TYR A 120 10.43 20.83 4.21
C TYR A 120 10.57 21.02 5.72
N PRO A 121 11.51 21.87 6.19
CA PRO A 121 11.82 21.98 7.62
C PRO A 121 10.69 22.60 8.46
N ASN A 122 9.74 23.28 7.82
CA ASN A 122 8.61 23.92 8.49
C ASN A 122 7.39 22.99 8.64
N ALA A 123 7.39 21.82 8.01
CA ALA A 123 6.36 20.83 8.23
C ALA A 123 6.51 20.21 9.63
N ARG A 124 5.38 19.80 10.21
CA ARG A 124 5.38 19.20 11.55
C ARG A 124 5.66 17.70 11.45
N TYR A 125 6.64 17.27 12.24
CA TYR A 125 7.06 15.87 12.29
C TYR A 125 6.99 15.33 13.70
N PHE A 126 6.72 14.03 13.79
CA PHE A 126 6.99 13.23 14.99
C PHE A 126 8.04 12.16 14.66
N GLY A 127 8.70 11.66 15.69
CA GLY A 127 9.66 10.57 15.53
C GLY A 127 8.96 9.22 15.56
N SER A 128 9.33 8.35 14.62
CA SER A 128 8.92 6.95 14.64
C SER A 128 10.16 6.06 14.67
N GLU A 129 10.18 5.13 15.59
CA GLU A 129 11.21 4.10 15.69
C GLU A 129 10.53 2.75 15.46
N TRP A 130 10.92 2.05 14.41
CA TRP A 130 10.51 0.67 14.29
C TRP A 130 11.50 -0.21 15.04
N VAL A 131 10.97 -1.08 15.89
CA VAL A 131 11.64 -2.13 16.65
C VAL A 131 13.11 -1.82 16.97
N LYS A 132 13.41 -1.60 18.24
CA LYS A 132 14.79 -1.55 18.70
C LYS A 132 15.43 -2.92 18.45
N ASP A 133 16.29 -2.98 17.46
CA ASP A 133 17.38 -3.93 17.53
C ASP A 133 18.26 -3.47 18.69
N ASP A 134 18.36 -4.27 19.76
CA ASP A 134 19.10 -3.94 20.99
C ASP A 134 20.59 -3.62 20.71
N ASN A 135 21.06 -3.88 19.50
CA ASN A 135 22.42 -3.65 19.04
C ASN A 135 22.58 -2.51 18.01
N ALA A 136 21.50 -1.91 17.54
CA ALA A 136 21.56 -0.78 16.59
C ALA A 136 21.18 0.54 17.27
N ALA A 137 21.89 1.61 16.93
CA ALA A 137 21.46 2.95 17.34
C ALA A 137 20.05 3.23 16.82
N PRO A 138 19.13 3.74 17.66
CA PRO A 138 17.76 4.03 17.24
C PRO A 138 17.77 5.02 16.09
N GLN A 139 17.29 4.61 14.92
CA GLN A 139 17.10 5.49 13.78
C GLN A 139 15.69 6.04 13.84
N THR A 140 15.53 7.20 14.43
CA THR A 140 14.28 7.93 14.42
C THR A 140 14.01 8.43 13.00
N LYS A 141 12.92 7.94 12.40
CA LYS A 141 12.47 8.43 11.10
C LYS A 141 11.45 9.56 11.31
N PRO A 142 11.57 10.67 10.57
CA PRO A 142 10.59 11.74 10.63
C PRO A 142 9.29 11.27 9.97
N CYS A 143 8.18 11.34 10.69
CA CYS A 143 6.84 11.10 10.19
C CYS A 143 6.05 12.39 10.18
N LEU A 144 5.25 12.60 9.13
CA LEU A 144 4.41 13.78 9.04
C LEU A 144 3.22 13.68 9.99
N TYR A 145 2.97 14.76 10.75
CA TYR A 145 1.71 14.86 11.48
C TYR A 145 0.53 14.93 10.50
N PRO A 146 -0.54 14.17 10.74
CA PRO A 146 -1.70 14.13 9.82
C PRO A 146 -2.37 15.49 9.59
N GLU A 147 -2.31 16.37 10.58
CA GLU A 147 -2.87 17.73 10.49
C GLU A 147 -2.00 18.72 9.70
N ASP A 148 -0.78 18.32 9.36
CA ASP A 148 0.10 19.18 8.58
C ASP A 148 -0.33 19.21 7.11
N PRO A 149 -0.39 20.38 6.45
CA PRO A 149 -0.75 20.47 5.03
C PRO A 149 0.15 19.63 4.12
N MET A 150 1.40 19.38 4.51
CA MET A 150 2.34 18.56 3.76
C MET A 150 1.93 17.07 3.75
N PHE A 151 1.26 16.58 4.79
CA PHE A 151 0.68 15.26 4.82
C PHE A 151 -0.31 15.07 3.67
N LYS A 152 -1.28 15.97 3.54
CA LYS A 152 -2.25 15.96 2.45
C LYS A 152 -1.56 16.07 1.08
N THR A 153 -0.61 16.97 0.95
CA THR A 153 0.17 17.17 -0.28
C THR A 153 0.90 15.90 -0.69
N PHE A 154 1.53 15.21 0.25
CA PHE A 154 2.25 13.95 0.01
C PHE A 154 1.30 12.86 -0.49
N PHE A 155 0.21 12.60 0.23
CA PHE A 155 -0.72 11.53 -0.13
C PHE A 155 -1.49 11.83 -1.43
N GLN A 156 -1.90 13.05 -1.67
CA GLN A 156 -2.52 13.43 -2.95
C GLN A 156 -1.55 13.28 -4.13
N THR A 157 -0.27 13.62 -3.93
CA THR A 157 0.76 13.41 -4.95
C THR A 157 0.97 11.93 -5.20
N PHE A 158 1.01 11.11 -4.14
CA PHE A 158 1.13 9.67 -4.27
C PHE A 158 -0.03 9.06 -5.05
N VAL A 159 -1.27 9.41 -4.70
CA VAL A 159 -2.47 8.90 -5.41
C VAL A 159 -2.44 9.28 -6.89
N LYS A 160 -2.07 10.52 -7.21
CA LYS A 160 -1.92 10.96 -8.62
C LYS A 160 -0.85 10.15 -9.36
N VAL A 161 0.31 9.97 -8.75
CA VAL A 161 1.39 9.15 -9.32
C VAL A 161 0.94 7.71 -9.50
N TRP A 162 0.24 7.15 -8.52
CA TRP A 162 -0.27 5.78 -8.61
C TRP A 162 -1.21 5.62 -9.82
N ILE A 163 -2.17 6.53 -9.96
CA ILE A 163 -3.12 6.49 -11.08
C ILE A 163 -2.42 6.69 -12.43
N GLU A 164 -1.46 7.60 -12.51
CA GLU A 164 -0.66 7.81 -13.73
C GLU A 164 0.13 6.56 -14.14
N GLU A 165 0.67 5.82 -13.16
CA GLU A 165 1.56 4.68 -13.42
C GLU A 165 0.81 3.35 -13.58
N TYR A 166 -0.28 3.15 -12.87
CA TYR A 166 -0.96 1.86 -12.77
C TYR A 166 -2.42 1.87 -13.20
N GLY A 167 -2.93 3.03 -13.61
CA GLY A 167 -4.33 3.18 -13.96
C GLY A 167 -5.26 3.43 -12.78
N PRO A 168 -6.56 3.58 -13.03
CA PRO A 168 -7.53 3.93 -12.00
C PRO A 168 -7.69 2.81 -10.97
N VAL A 169 -7.56 3.19 -9.71
CA VAL A 169 -7.83 2.35 -8.54
C VAL A 169 -8.79 3.10 -7.64
N HIS A 170 -9.82 2.42 -7.15
CA HIS A 170 -10.89 3.04 -6.37
C HIS A 170 -10.80 2.77 -4.86
N ASN A 171 -9.97 1.81 -4.47
CA ASN A 171 -9.87 1.37 -3.08
C ASN A 171 -8.46 1.59 -2.55
N PHE A 172 -8.34 2.51 -1.59
CA PHE A 172 -7.10 2.73 -0.85
C PHE A 172 -7.28 2.30 0.59
N VAL A 173 -6.23 1.74 1.17
CA VAL A 173 -6.18 1.33 2.57
C VAL A 173 -5.21 2.23 3.29
N ALA A 174 -5.71 3.03 4.20
CA ALA A 174 -4.90 3.77 5.15
C ALA A 174 -4.52 2.86 6.32
N SER A 175 -3.25 2.85 6.69
CA SER A 175 -2.77 2.12 7.86
C SER A 175 -1.98 3.11 8.72
N PRO A 176 -2.56 3.58 9.83
CA PRO A 176 -1.81 4.43 10.75
C PRO A 176 -0.60 3.66 11.31
N PRO A 177 0.42 4.35 11.83
CA PRO A 177 1.57 3.71 12.45
C PRO A 177 1.09 2.78 13.58
N CYS A 178 1.30 1.48 13.45
CA CYS A 178 0.74 0.50 14.39
C CYS A 178 1.79 -0.25 15.21
N GLU A 179 3.00 -0.36 14.71
CA GLU A 179 4.09 -1.10 15.36
C GLU A 179 5.31 -0.20 15.65
N SER A 180 5.19 1.09 15.37
CA SER A 180 6.25 2.05 15.59
C SER A 180 6.23 2.55 17.04
N HIS A 181 7.36 2.53 17.70
CA HIS A 181 7.54 3.31 18.91
C HIS A 181 7.53 4.78 18.55
N ILE A 182 6.42 5.44 18.82
CA ILE A 182 6.31 6.88 18.64
C ILE A 182 6.88 7.53 19.90
N SER A 183 7.79 8.47 19.75
CA SER A 183 8.38 9.24 20.84
C SER A 183 7.41 10.27 21.42
N THR A 184 6.19 9.82 21.75
CA THR A 184 5.08 10.66 22.21
C THR A 184 4.34 9.98 23.36
N THR A 185 3.40 10.67 23.97
CA THR A 185 2.49 10.10 24.96
C THR A 185 1.45 9.18 24.31
N ILE A 186 0.79 8.33 25.11
CA ILE A 186 -0.30 7.49 24.61
C ILE A 186 -1.43 8.33 24.00
N ASP A 187 -1.75 9.48 24.60
CA ASP A 187 -2.80 10.37 24.10
C ASP A 187 -2.42 10.97 22.73
N ASP A 188 -1.15 11.34 22.55
CA ASP A 188 -0.65 11.81 21.25
C ASP A 188 -0.72 10.68 20.20
N TYR A 189 -0.38 9.45 20.58
CA TYR A 189 -0.50 8.31 19.68
C TYR A 189 -1.94 8.07 19.22
N ILE A 190 -2.89 8.11 20.14
CA ILE A 190 -4.31 7.97 19.84
C ILE A 190 -4.74 9.11 18.88
N ASN A 191 -4.38 10.35 19.19
CA ASN A 191 -4.71 11.50 18.36
C ASN A 191 -4.11 11.39 16.95
N ILE A 192 -2.84 11.00 16.82
CA ILE A 192 -2.19 10.78 15.53
C ILE A 192 -2.95 9.71 14.74
N SER A 193 -3.29 8.58 15.35
CA SER A 193 -3.97 7.47 14.68
C SER A 193 -5.38 7.84 14.19
N VAL A 194 -6.14 8.58 15.02
CA VAL A 194 -7.48 9.07 14.67
C VAL A 194 -7.39 10.09 13.53
N ASN A 195 -6.48 11.05 13.64
CA ASN A 195 -6.29 12.10 12.64
C ASN A 195 -5.73 11.54 11.34
N TYR A 196 -4.82 10.56 11.38
CA TYR A 196 -4.35 9.84 10.19
C TYR A 196 -5.53 9.27 9.40
N SER A 197 -6.43 8.56 10.08
CA SER A 197 -7.61 8.00 9.44
C SER A 197 -8.54 9.09 8.88
N LYS A 198 -8.74 10.18 9.60
CA LYS A 198 -9.58 11.31 9.18
C LYS A 198 -8.99 11.99 7.92
N TYR A 199 -7.73 12.42 7.97
CA TYR A 199 -7.12 13.22 6.90
C TYR A 199 -6.72 12.41 5.65
N THR A 200 -6.67 11.08 5.73
CA THR A 200 -6.55 10.25 4.54
C THR A 200 -7.87 10.07 3.78
N TYR A 201 -9.01 10.38 4.40
CA TYR A 201 -10.34 10.35 3.78
C TYR A 201 -10.72 11.67 3.08
N GLU A 202 -10.13 12.79 3.46
CA GLU A 202 -10.35 14.14 2.92
C GLU A 202 -9.45 14.44 1.70
#